data_0df359aa6e60e3f7747d4a6b7e5e27f0
#
_entry.id   0df359aa6e60e3f7747d4a6b7e5e27f0
#
_cell.length_a   1.000
_cell.length_b   1.000
_cell.length_c   1.000
_cell.angle_alpha   90.00
_cell.angle_beta   90.00
_cell.angle_gamma   90.00
#
_symmetry.space_group_name_H-M   'P 1'
#
loop_
_entity.id
_entity.type
_entity.pdbx_description
1 polymer ?
#
loop_
_entity_poly.entity_id
_entity_poly.type
_entity_poly.pdbx_seq_one_letter_code
_entity_poly.pdbx_strand_id
1 'polypeptide(L)'
;MSKIKKDIKFCKTPEGEIEYILTGKKNDETIVFIHGLGSNLRQFFPQQNYFSEDYKVLSLSLKGHGDSTKPPNNDPKEFTIKKFKEDLVYVFRQLNIDKFHYVGNSMGGIIGYEYLKEKPESFHSLITFGTTAELNVSKISQKFISFINKVVYKLYGKDGYGEYLGRKASNYPTTQRIMSHLFTLTDIETIVNCQKNLSNYSYIKTLESTDVPILMIKGGKDDEINKNLGSTLEIFEDRENLEVVEMERAGHFANLERSDEFNEILEDFIAKC
;
A
#
# COMPACT_ATOMS: atom_id res chain seq x y z
N MET A 1 -12.13 17.17 6.38
CA MET A 1 -11.10 17.20 5.30
C MET A 1 -10.14 18.41 5.33
N SER A 2 -10.38 19.53 6.04
CA SER A 2 -9.57 20.76 5.88
C SER A 2 -8.31 20.85 6.75
N LYS A 3 -8.18 20.10 7.84
CA LYS A 3 -7.04 20.19 8.77
C LYS A 3 -5.79 19.43 8.27
N ILE A 4 -5.96 18.24 7.69
CA ILE A 4 -4.84 17.37 7.30
C ILE A 4 -4.08 17.87 6.07
N LYS A 5 -4.75 18.54 5.11
CA LYS A 5 -4.06 19.10 3.92
C LYS A 5 -2.94 20.12 4.26
N LYS A 6 -2.98 20.72 5.46
CA LYS A 6 -1.98 21.71 5.88
C LYS A 6 -0.70 21.08 6.46
N ASP A 7 -0.71 19.77 6.75
CA ASP A 7 0.38 19.06 7.42
C ASP A 7 1.24 18.20 6.48
N ILE A 8 1.04 18.32 5.15
CA ILE A 8 1.88 17.64 4.15
C ILE A 8 3.28 18.23 4.20
N LYS A 9 4.27 17.33 4.29
CA LYS A 9 5.70 17.65 4.36
C LYS A 9 6.47 16.80 3.37
N PHE A 10 7.75 17.17 3.16
CA PHE A 10 8.65 16.45 2.28
C PHE A 10 9.90 16.03 3.06
N CYS A 11 10.29 14.78 2.90
CA CYS A 11 11.53 14.21 3.42
C CYS A 11 12.51 14.07 2.26
N LYS A 12 13.70 14.69 2.38
CA LYS A 12 14.76 14.57 1.38
C LYS A 12 15.36 13.16 1.42
N THR A 13 15.46 12.53 0.27
CA THR A 13 16.15 11.25 0.06
C THR A 13 17.30 11.45 -0.94
N PRO A 14 18.21 10.49 -1.11
CA PRO A 14 19.27 10.60 -2.12
C PRO A 14 18.75 10.79 -3.56
N GLU A 15 17.52 10.34 -3.84
CA GLU A 15 16.93 10.36 -5.19
C GLU A 15 15.83 11.43 -5.36
N GLY A 16 15.59 12.26 -4.33
CA GLY A 16 14.60 13.33 -4.38
C GLY A 16 13.86 13.54 -3.07
N GLU A 17 12.60 13.88 -3.12
CA GLU A 17 11.77 14.17 -1.95
C GLU A 17 10.56 13.22 -1.89
N ILE A 18 10.29 12.70 -0.71
CA ILE A 18 9.12 11.85 -0.42
C ILE A 18 8.10 12.69 0.36
N GLU A 19 6.90 12.80 -0.20
CA GLU A 19 5.74 13.44 0.40
C GLU A 19 5.23 12.60 1.58
N TYR A 20 4.96 13.22 2.73
CA TYR A 20 4.43 12.53 3.90
C TYR A 20 3.56 13.42 4.79
N ILE A 21 2.75 12.78 5.63
CA ILE A 21 2.05 13.37 6.77
C ILE A 21 2.42 12.58 8.02
N LEU A 22 2.77 13.29 9.09
CA LEU A 22 3.03 12.73 10.40
C LEU A 22 2.19 13.47 11.44
N THR A 23 1.19 12.78 12.01
CA THR A 23 0.29 13.29 13.07
C THR A 23 0.50 12.53 14.38
N GLY A 24 -0.17 12.92 15.45
CA GLY A 24 -0.08 12.22 16.74
C GLY A 24 1.32 12.18 17.33
N LYS A 25 2.18 13.16 17.07
CA LYS A 25 3.63 13.16 17.41
C LYS A 25 3.95 13.03 18.90
N LYS A 26 2.98 13.27 19.76
CA LYS A 26 3.12 13.14 21.24
C LYS A 26 3.05 11.69 21.70
N ASN A 27 2.57 10.78 20.86
CA ASN A 27 2.36 9.38 21.16
C ASN A 27 3.65 8.57 20.85
N ASP A 28 3.87 7.52 21.59
CA ASP A 28 5.10 6.71 21.48
C ASP A 28 5.00 5.65 20.39
N GLU A 29 3.87 4.97 20.30
CA GLU A 29 3.62 3.93 19.30
C GLU A 29 3.32 4.51 17.92
N THR A 30 3.89 3.89 16.89
CA THR A 30 3.79 4.40 15.52
C THR A 30 3.04 3.44 14.62
N ILE A 31 2.04 3.95 13.88
CA ILE A 31 1.40 3.27 12.75
C ILE A 31 1.87 3.90 11.45
N VAL A 32 2.32 3.06 10.50
CA VAL A 32 2.78 3.50 9.18
C VAL A 32 1.83 2.96 8.12
N PHE A 33 1.28 3.84 7.28
CA PHE A 33 0.38 3.48 6.16
C PHE A 33 1.06 3.66 4.81
N ILE A 34 1.10 2.58 4.02
CA ILE A 34 1.73 2.53 2.69
C ILE A 34 0.70 2.12 1.63
N HIS A 35 0.51 2.98 0.65
CA HIS A 35 -0.48 2.83 -0.40
C HIS A 35 -0.09 1.83 -1.50
N GLY A 36 -1.08 1.45 -2.30
CA GLY A 36 -0.92 0.61 -3.49
C GLY A 36 -0.52 1.38 -4.75
N LEU A 37 -0.31 0.64 -5.84
CA LEU A 37 0.05 1.18 -7.15
C LEU A 37 -0.92 2.28 -7.61
N GLY A 38 -0.38 3.40 -8.06
CA GLY A 38 -1.12 4.52 -8.60
C GLY A 38 -1.83 5.41 -7.59
N SER A 39 -1.90 4.99 -6.31
CA SER A 39 -2.47 5.77 -5.22
C SER A 39 -1.45 6.73 -4.59
N ASN A 40 -1.72 7.26 -3.39
CA ASN A 40 -0.81 8.11 -2.63
C ASN A 40 -1.28 8.20 -1.16
N LEU A 41 -0.56 8.95 -0.33
CA LEU A 41 -0.84 9.09 1.11
C LEU A 41 -2.29 9.49 1.44
N ARG A 42 -2.99 10.18 0.52
CA ARG A 42 -4.36 10.67 0.75
C ARG A 42 -5.38 9.54 0.83
N GLN A 43 -5.04 8.34 0.36
CA GLN A 43 -5.83 7.13 0.55
C GLN A 43 -6.12 6.87 2.04
N PHE A 44 -5.18 7.22 2.92
CA PHE A 44 -5.25 6.92 4.34
C PHE A 44 -5.72 8.10 5.22
N PHE A 45 -6.31 9.14 4.64
CA PHE A 45 -6.83 10.25 5.43
C PHE A 45 -7.88 9.84 6.49
N PRO A 46 -8.80 8.90 6.24
CA PRO A 46 -9.69 8.41 7.28
C PRO A 46 -8.93 7.78 8.44
N GLN A 47 -7.96 6.91 8.16
CA GLN A 47 -7.13 6.23 9.16
C GLN A 47 -6.23 7.22 9.92
N GLN A 48 -5.65 8.18 9.19
CA GLN A 48 -4.84 9.26 9.76
C GLN A 48 -5.64 10.06 10.81
N ASN A 49 -6.91 10.36 10.52
CA ASN A 49 -7.78 11.06 11.45
C ASN A 49 -8.15 10.20 12.66
N TYR A 50 -8.48 8.94 12.43
CA TYR A 50 -8.94 8.03 13.48
C TYR A 50 -7.82 7.74 14.48
N PHE A 51 -6.66 7.31 14.01
CA PHE A 51 -5.59 6.84 14.89
C PHE A 51 -4.69 7.95 15.46
N SER A 52 -4.74 9.19 14.96
CA SER A 52 -3.83 10.25 15.39
C SER A 52 -4.03 10.77 16.83
N GLU A 53 -5.12 10.40 17.47
CA GLU A 53 -5.39 10.73 18.87
C GLU A 53 -4.50 9.89 19.80
N ASP A 54 -4.36 8.58 19.51
CA ASP A 54 -3.72 7.59 20.38
C ASP A 54 -2.35 7.12 19.86
N TYR A 55 -2.09 7.26 18.56
CA TYR A 55 -0.86 6.80 17.90
C TYR A 55 -0.14 7.94 17.17
N LYS A 56 1.17 7.79 17.03
CA LYS A 56 1.94 8.51 16.03
C LYS A 56 1.63 7.88 14.67
N VAL A 57 1.08 8.63 13.74
CA VAL A 57 0.61 8.10 12.45
C VAL A 57 1.37 8.72 11.30
N LEU A 58 2.07 7.88 10.53
CA LEU A 58 2.77 8.25 9.31
C LEU A 58 2.02 7.68 8.10
N SER A 59 1.70 8.55 7.14
CA SER A 59 1.35 8.15 5.77
C SER A 59 2.29 8.84 4.81
N LEU A 60 2.76 8.14 3.78
CA LEU A 60 3.64 8.72 2.77
C LEU A 60 3.23 8.31 1.36
N SER A 61 3.63 9.12 0.38
CA SER A 61 3.50 8.78 -1.03
C SER A 61 4.83 8.18 -1.52
N LEU A 62 4.76 6.99 -2.11
CA LEU A 62 5.94 6.33 -2.70
C LEU A 62 6.53 7.18 -3.84
N LYS A 63 7.82 7.02 -4.16
CA LYS A 63 8.44 7.73 -5.28
C LYS A 63 7.61 7.62 -6.57
N GLY A 64 7.48 8.72 -7.28
CA GLY A 64 6.67 8.82 -8.50
C GLY A 64 5.15 8.85 -8.29
N HIS A 65 4.66 8.81 -7.04
CA HIS A 65 3.25 8.86 -6.68
C HIS A 65 2.95 10.14 -5.89
N GLY A 66 1.73 10.67 -6.03
CA GLY A 66 1.34 11.92 -5.38
C GLY A 66 2.28 13.06 -5.77
N ASP A 67 2.76 13.80 -4.76
CA ASP A 67 3.71 14.90 -4.96
C ASP A 67 5.18 14.48 -4.67
N SER A 68 5.44 13.18 -4.47
CA SER A 68 6.80 12.63 -4.32
C SER A 68 7.58 12.72 -5.62
N THR A 69 8.88 12.98 -5.51
CA THR A 69 9.78 13.08 -6.67
C THR A 69 9.72 11.81 -7.53
N LYS A 70 9.65 12.01 -8.82
CA LYS A 70 9.73 10.96 -9.83
C LYS A 70 11.18 10.70 -10.18
N PRO A 71 11.62 9.43 -10.26
CA PRO A 71 12.99 9.11 -10.68
C PRO A 71 13.34 9.73 -12.03
N PRO A 72 14.58 10.23 -12.21
CA PRO A 72 15.04 10.75 -13.48
C PRO A 72 14.88 9.71 -14.60
N ASN A 73 14.48 10.17 -15.79
CA ASN A 73 14.33 9.35 -16.99
C ASN A 73 13.35 8.17 -16.87
N ASN A 74 12.53 8.11 -15.78
CA ASN A 74 11.62 7.00 -15.52
C ASN A 74 12.27 5.61 -15.63
N ASP A 75 13.51 5.45 -15.17
CA ASP A 75 14.20 4.16 -15.24
C ASP A 75 13.37 3.08 -14.49
N PRO A 76 12.94 2.01 -15.19
CA PRO A 76 12.17 0.93 -14.54
C PRO A 76 12.88 0.29 -13.34
N LYS A 77 14.20 0.35 -13.26
CA LYS A 77 15.00 -0.19 -12.16
C LYS A 77 14.76 0.55 -10.83
N GLU A 78 14.32 1.80 -10.90
CA GLU A 78 14.01 2.61 -9.73
C GLU A 78 12.63 2.31 -9.13
N PHE A 79 11.79 1.55 -9.84
CA PHE A 79 10.44 1.18 -9.40
C PHE A 79 10.33 -0.27 -8.94
N THR A 80 11.43 -0.87 -8.47
CA THR A 80 11.41 -2.20 -7.88
C THR A 80 10.94 -2.16 -6.42
N ILE A 81 10.36 -3.28 -5.92
CA ILE A 81 9.93 -3.40 -4.52
C ILE A 81 11.09 -3.10 -3.56
N LYS A 82 12.29 -3.61 -3.87
CA LYS A 82 13.50 -3.32 -3.10
C LYS A 82 13.81 -1.82 -3.03
N LYS A 83 13.72 -1.10 -4.13
CA LYS A 83 13.95 0.35 -4.18
C LYS A 83 12.93 1.14 -3.36
N PHE A 84 11.64 0.77 -3.44
CA PHE A 84 10.63 1.37 -2.58
C PHE A 84 10.92 1.12 -1.09
N LYS A 85 11.32 -0.10 -0.72
CA LYS A 85 11.71 -0.42 0.65
C LYS A 85 12.93 0.40 1.11
N GLU A 86 13.95 0.59 0.24
CA GLU A 86 15.12 1.41 0.56
C GLU A 86 14.71 2.87 0.87
N ASP A 87 13.76 3.45 0.13
CA ASP A 87 13.21 4.78 0.42
C ASP A 87 12.51 4.82 1.77
N LEU A 88 11.69 3.80 2.11
CA LEU A 88 11.04 3.73 3.42
C LEU A 88 12.05 3.68 4.56
N VAL A 89 13.08 2.85 4.45
CA VAL A 89 14.17 2.77 5.46
C VAL A 89 14.80 4.14 5.66
N TYR A 90 15.05 4.86 4.58
CA TYR A 90 15.63 6.21 4.64
C TYR A 90 14.69 7.20 5.34
N VAL A 91 13.42 7.24 4.94
CA VAL A 91 12.41 8.14 5.51
C VAL A 91 12.21 7.84 7.00
N PHE A 92 12.07 6.58 7.39
CA PHE A 92 11.87 6.19 8.79
C PHE A 92 13.04 6.61 9.65
N ARG A 93 14.28 6.41 9.18
CA ARG A 93 15.49 6.89 9.87
C ARG A 93 15.49 8.42 10.04
N GLN A 94 15.12 9.19 9.02
CA GLN A 94 15.06 10.66 9.09
C GLN A 94 13.97 11.17 10.06
N LEU A 95 12.89 10.39 10.23
CA LEU A 95 11.79 10.72 11.12
C LEU A 95 11.95 10.12 12.54
N ASN A 96 13.06 9.42 12.82
CA ASN A 96 13.34 8.70 14.06
C ASN A 96 12.20 7.71 14.39
N ILE A 97 11.84 6.88 13.40
CA ILE A 97 10.86 5.80 13.52
C ILE A 97 11.62 4.48 13.42
N ASP A 98 11.84 3.83 14.55
CA ASP A 98 12.63 2.59 14.63
C ASP A 98 11.74 1.35 14.63
N LYS A 99 10.58 1.43 15.31
CA LYS A 99 9.64 0.33 15.44
C LYS A 99 8.19 0.80 15.20
N PHE A 100 7.38 -0.02 14.53
CA PHE A 100 6.07 0.40 14.06
C PHE A 100 5.12 -0.76 13.78
N HIS A 101 3.81 -0.47 13.79
CA HIS A 101 2.79 -1.25 13.11
C HIS A 101 2.73 -0.81 11.65
N TYR A 102 2.98 -1.74 10.73
CA TYR A 102 2.99 -1.45 9.30
C TYR A 102 1.66 -1.85 8.66
N VAL A 103 1.01 -0.95 7.96
CA VAL A 103 -0.25 -1.19 7.25
C VAL A 103 -0.05 -0.94 5.75
N GLY A 104 -0.11 -1.99 4.96
CA GLY A 104 0.14 -1.93 3.51
C GLY A 104 -1.04 -2.37 2.65
N ASN A 105 -1.44 -1.50 1.71
CA ASN A 105 -2.41 -1.86 0.66
C ASN A 105 -1.71 -2.34 -0.60
N SER A 106 -2.11 -3.50 -1.15
CA SER A 106 -1.67 -3.96 -2.47
C SER A 106 -0.14 -3.92 -2.60
N MET A 107 0.43 -3.14 -3.50
CA MET A 107 1.89 -2.92 -3.63
C MET A 107 2.53 -2.52 -2.30
N GLY A 108 1.86 -1.70 -1.47
CA GLY A 108 2.33 -1.34 -0.13
C GLY A 108 2.48 -2.56 0.79
N GLY A 109 1.60 -3.54 0.68
CA GLY A 109 1.71 -4.82 1.41
C GLY A 109 2.93 -5.64 0.95
N ILE A 110 3.17 -5.70 -0.38
CA ILE A 110 4.34 -6.40 -0.94
C ILE A 110 5.66 -5.74 -0.47
N ILE A 111 5.69 -4.41 -0.41
CA ILE A 111 6.83 -3.65 0.15
C ILE A 111 7.03 -4.00 1.64
N GLY A 112 5.92 -4.17 2.38
CA GLY A 112 5.94 -4.63 3.78
C GLY A 112 6.59 -6.00 3.93
N TYR A 113 6.27 -6.96 3.08
CA TYR A 113 6.91 -8.28 3.08
C TYR A 113 8.42 -8.21 2.77
N GLU A 114 8.85 -7.37 1.81
CA GLU A 114 10.27 -7.16 1.52
C GLU A 114 11.00 -6.48 2.69
N TYR A 115 10.32 -5.56 3.38
CA TYR A 115 10.88 -4.91 4.57
C TYR A 115 11.02 -5.92 5.72
N LEU A 116 9.97 -6.70 5.99
CA LEU A 116 9.92 -7.75 7.00
C LEU A 116 11.04 -8.78 6.82
N LYS A 117 11.28 -9.21 5.59
CA LYS A 117 12.34 -10.16 5.23
C LYS A 117 13.75 -9.70 5.66
N GLU A 118 14.01 -8.41 5.62
CA GLU A 118 15.33 -7.86 5.91
C GLU A 118 15.47 -7.31 7.34
N LYS A 119 14.36 -6.82 7.94
CA LYS A 119 14.35 -6.11 9.23
C LYS A 119 13.10 -6.45 10.06
N PRO A 120 12.91 -7.71 10.44
CA PRO A 120 11.74 -8.12 11.23
C PRO A 120 11.68 -7.40 12.59
N GLU A 121 12.83 -7.03 13.16
CA GLU A 121 12.93 -6.33 14.44
C GLU A 121 12.29 -4.92 14.45
N SER A 122 12.07 -4.34 13.28
CA SER A 122 11.42 -3.03 13.14
C SER A 122 9.89 -3.10 13.28
N PHE A 123 9.31 -4.29 13.29
CA PHE A 123 7.86 -4.45 13.33
C PHE A 123 7.36 -4.76 14.74
N HIS A 124 6.34 -4.01 15.19
CA HIS A 124 5.42 -4.51 16.22
C HIS A 124 4.46 -5.50 15.55
N SER A 125 3.89 -5.13 14.39
CA SER A 125 3.07 -6.01 13.57
C SER A 125 3.07 -5.57 12.11
N LEU A 126 2.65 -6.47 11.21
CA LEU A 126 2.41 -6.20 9.80
C LEU A 126 0.96 -6.48 9.45
N ILE A 127 0.27 -5.49 8.90
CA ILE A 127 -1.10 -5.62 8.43
C ILE A 127 -1.13 -5.39 6.92
N THR A 128 -1.72 -6.31 6.17
CA THR A 128 -1.83 -6.22 4.71
C THR A 128 -3.28 -6.38 4.25
N PHE A 129 -3.65 -5.69 3.17
CA PHE A 129 -4.95 -5.84 2.54
C PHE A 129 -4.87 -5.59 1.02
N GLY A 130 -5.73 -6.27 0.26
CA GLY A 130 -5.69 -6.19 -1.19
C GLY A 130 -4.37 -6.68 -1.80
N THR A 131 -3.69 -7.67 -1.16
CA THR A 131 -2.40 -8.17 -1.60
C THR A 131 -2.26 -9.68 -1.37
N THR A 132 -1.27 -10.30 -2.01
CA THR A 132 -0.89 -11.71 -1.84
C THR A 132 0.57 -11.79 -1.43
N ALA A 133 0.99 -12.89 -0.82
CA ALA A 133 2.41 -13.14 -0.54
C ALA A 133 3.16 -13.67 -1.77
N GLU A 134 2.45 -14.15 -2.77
CA GLU A 134 3.02 -14.68 -4.00
C GLU A 134 2.20 -14.30 -5.22
N LEU A 135 2.89 -13.97 -6.32
CA LEU A 135 2.25 -13.75 -7.61
C LEU A 135 3.19 -14.18 -8.74
N ASN A 136 2.63 -14.87 -9.72
CA ASN A 136 3.35 -15.26 -10.93
C ASN A 136 2.48 -14.96 -12.16
N VAL A 137 2.71 -13.82 -12.79
CA VAL A 137 2.01 -13.40 -14.02
C VAL A 137 2.93 -13.57 -15.22
N SER A 138 2.42 -14.20 -16.26
CA SER A 138 3.19 -14.41 -17.49
C SER A 138 3.65 -13.06 -18.11
N LYS A 139 4.86 -13.02 -18.69
CA LYS A 139 5.38 -11.85 -19.39
C LYS A 139 4.46 -11.36 -20.53
N ILE A 140 3.69 -12.28 -21.13
CA ILE A 140 2.74 -11.96 -22.20
C ILE A 140 1.55 -11.18 -21.62
N SER A 141 0.96 -11.68 -20.52
CA SER A 141 -0.14 -11.01 -19.84
C SER A 141 0.25 -9.61 -19.35
N GLN A 142 1.47 -9.46 -18.80
CA GLN A 142 2.01 -8.16 -18.39
C GLN A 142 2.10 -7.16 -19.53
N LYS A 143 2.69 -7.58 -20.67
CA LYS A 143 2.80 -6.71 -21.85
C LYS A 143 1.43 -6.29 -22.35
N PHE A 144 0.46 -7.20 -22.32
CA PHE A 144 -0.93 -6.92 -22.74
C PHE A 144 -1.60 -5.91 -21.82
N ILE A 145 -1.51 -6.08 -20.49
CA ILE A 145 -2.05 -5.14 -19.52
C ILE A 145 -1.40 -3.75 -19.69
N SER A 146 -0.08 -3.70 -19.81
CA SER A 146 0.65 -2.44 -20.02
C SER A 146 0.25 -1.76 -21.33
N PHE A 147 0.01 -2.53 -22.39
CA PHE A 147 -0.46 -2.01 -23.68
C PHE A 147 -1.87 -1.41 -23.56
N ILE A 148 -2.81 -2.12 -22.93
CA ILE A 148 -4.16 -1.62 -22.68
C ILE A 148 -4.13 -0.30 -21.91
N ASN A 149 -3.36 -0.25 -20.81
CA ASN A 149 -3.24 0.97 -20.00
C ASN A 149 -2.77 2.17 -20.84
N LYS A 150 -1.73 1.97 -21.68
CA LYS A 150 -1.23 3.03 -22.57
C LYS A 150 -2.24 3.45 -23.64
N VAL A 151 -3.00 2.50 -24.19
CA VAL A 151 -4.07 2.80 -25.15
C VAL A 151 -5.19 3.61 -24.50
N VAL A 152 -5.67 3.18 -23.33
CA VAL A 152 -6.73 3.92 -22.61
C VAL A 152 -6.24 5.33 -22.25
N TYR A 153 -5.02 5.46 -21.73
CA TYR A 153 -4.44 6.77 -21.43
C TYR A 153 -4.31 7.66 -22.67
N LYS A 154 -3.90 7.10 -23.82
CA LYS A 154 -3.77 7.85 -25.06
C LYS A 154 -5.12 8.33 -25.59
N LEU A 155 -6.18 7.52 -25.44
CA LEU A 155 -7.52 7.83 -25.95
C LEU A 155 -8.28 8.81 -25.06
N TYR A 156 -8.16 8.67 -23.73
CA TYR A 156 -8.99 9.39 -22.76
C TYR A 156 -8.23 10.42 -21.93
N GLY A 157 -6.90 10.51 -22.10
CA GLY A 157 -6.04 11.41 -21.32
C GLY A 157 -5.94 10.98 -19.84
N LYS A 158 -5.33 11.85 -19.05
CA LYS A 158 -5.04 11.62 -17.63
C LYS A 158 -6.33 11.42 -16.82
N ASP A 159 -7.31 12.28 -17.00
CA ASP A 159 -8.54 12.26 -16.21
C ASP A 159 -9.41 11.06 -16.58
N GLY A 160 -9.61 10.79 -17.87
CA GLY A 160 -10.36 9.62 -18.31
C GLY A 160 -9.70 8.29 -17.95
N TYR A 161 -8.37 8.25 -17.92
CA TYR A 161 -7.64 7.08 -17.42
C TYR A 161 -7.81 6.90 -15.90
N GLY A 162 -7.75 8.00 -15.13
CA GLY A 162 -8.05 7.98 -13.71
C GLY A 162 -9.47 7.46 -13.42
N GLU A 163 -10.47 7.93 -14.19
CA GLU A 163 -11.85 7.45 -14.07
C GLU A 163 -11.99 5.96 -14.42
N TYR A 164 -11.32 5.50 -15.47
CA TYR A 164 -11.29 4.09 -15.86
C TYR A 164 -10.71 3.21 -14.73
N LEU A 165 -9.59 3.62 -14.14
CA LEU A 165 -8.98 2.89 -13.03
C LEU A 165 -9.85 2.92 -11.77
N GLY A 166 -10.43 4.09 -11.44
CA GLY A 166 -11.29 4.23 -10.26
C GLY A 166 -12.54 3.36 -10.33
N ARG A 167 -13.16 3.24 -11.51
CA ARG A 167 -14.30 2.33 -11.72
C ARG A 167 -13.92 0.86 -11.58
N LYS A 168 -12.71 0.50 -12.00
CA LYS A 168 -12.19 -0.88 -11.82
C LYS A 168 -11.81 -1.18 -10.37
N ALA A 169 -11.38 -0.18 -9.63
CA ALA A 169 -10.79 -0.33 -8.31
C ALA A 169 -11.82 -0.66 -7.22
N SER A 170 -13.08 -0.30 -7.41
CA SER A 170 -14.10 -0.46 -6.38
C SER A 170 -15.52 -0.54 -6.96
N ASN A 171 -16.41 -1.22 -6.25
CA ASN A 171 -17.85 -1.23 -6.53
C ASN A 171 -18.60 -0.09 -5.81
N TYR A 172 -17.91 0.72 -4.99
CA TYR A 172 -18.51 1.81 -4.22
C TYR A 172 -18.32 3.15 -4.93
N PRO A 173 -19.39 3.87 -5.30
CA PRO A 173 -19.28 5.13 -6.06
C PRO A 173 -18.42 6.20 -5.37
N THR A 174 -18.45 6.26 -4.03
CA THR A 174 -17.62 7.21 -3.28
C THR A 174 -16.14 6.86 -3.41
N THR A 175 -15.78 5.58 -3.23
CA THR A 175 -14.41 5.09 -3.39
C THR A 175 -13.94 5.24 -4.83
N GLN A 176 -14.78 4.94 -5.82
CA GLN A 176 -14.47 5.17 -7.23
C GLN A 176 -14.06 6.62 -7.49
N ARG A 177 -14.83 7.61 -6.99
CA ARG A 177 -14.51 9.04 -7.17
C ARG A 177 -13.20 9.43 -6.48
N ILE A 178 -12.98 8.95 -5.27
CA ILE A 178 -11.72 9.20 -4.53
C ILE A 178 -10.56 8.62 -5.33
N MET A 179 -10.62 7.36 -5.69
CA MET A 179 -9.54 6.66 -6.39
C MET A 179 -9.30 7.21 -7.79
N SER A 180 -10.37 7.58 -8.53
CA SER A 180 -10.22 8.27 -9.82
C SER A 180 -9.35 9.51 -9.69
N HIS A 181 -9.58 10.34 -8.67
CA HIS A 181 -8.77 11.52 -8.42
C HIS A 181 -7.33 11.15 -8.01
N LEU A 182 -7.15 10.17 -7.10
CA LEU A 182 -5.81 9.78 -6.66
C LEU A 182 -4.96 9.23 -7.82
N PHE A 183 -5.55 8.43 -8.70
CA PHE A 183 -4.85 7.89 -9.88
C PHE A 183 -4.41 8.97 -10.86
N THR A 184 -5.09 10.13 -10.93
CA THR A 184 -4.60 11.25 -11.74
C THR A 184 -3.34 11.90 -11.18
N LEU A 185 -2.96 11.66 -9.95
CA LEU A 185 -1.74 12.19 -9.33
C LEU A 185 -0.50 11.31 -9.59
N THR A 186 -0.63 10.26 -10.40
CA THR A 186 0.46 9.36 -10.77
C THR A 186 0.57 9.26 -12.29
N ASP A 187 1.77 9.42 -12.82
CA ASP A 187 2.00 9.31 -14.26
C ASP A 187 1.85 7.88 -14.77
N ILE A 188 1.33 7.73 -15.99
CA ILE A 188 1.18 6.43 -16.67
C ILE A 188 2.51 5.64 -16.74
N GLU A 189 3.64 6.32 -16.96
CA GLU A 189 4.94 5.66 -17.04
C GLU A 189 5.34 5.06 -15.67
N THR A 190 5.06 5.74 -14.57
CA THR A 190 5.24 5.21 -13.21
C THR A 190 4.40 3.96 -13.01
N ILE A 191 3.09 4.01 -13.36
CA ILE A 191 2.18 2.86 -13.23
C ILE A 191 2.71 1.66 -14.03
N VAL A 192 3.09 1.88 -15.30
CA VAL A 192 3.60 0.81 -16.18
C VAL A 192 4.91 0.21 -15.66
N ASN A 193 5.83 1.04 -15.15
CA ASN A 193 7.11 0.57 -14.63
C ASN A 193 6.95 -0.22 -13.31
N CYS A 194 6.08 0.24 -12.41
CA CYS A 194 5.73 -0.53 -11.22
C CYS A 194 5.09 -1.89 -11.59
N GLN A 195 4.12 -1.91 -12.52
CA GLN A 195 3.47 -3.14 -12.96
C GLN A 195 4.46 -4.20 -13.47
N LYS A 196 5.49 -3.78 -14.21
CA LYS A 196 6.53 -4.71 -14.69
C LYS A 196 7.29 -5.39 -13.55
N ASN A 197 7.46 -4.70 -12.42
CA ASN A 197 8.20 -5.19 -11.26
C ASN A 197 7.31 -5.95 -10.25
N LEU A 198 5.97 -5.88 -10.40
CA LEU A 198 5.00 -6.53 -9.53
C LEU A 198 4.51 -7.89 -10.03
N SER A 199 5.06 -8.40 -11.10
CA SER A 199 4.48 -9.56 -11.79
C SER A 199 4.99 -10.91 -11.36
N ASN A 200 6.09 -10.93 -10.63
CA ASN A 200 6.71 -12.18 -10.19
C ASN A 200 7.45 -11.93 -8.87
N TYR A 201 6.89 -12.42 -7.79
CA TYR A 201 7.47 -12.36 -6.45
C TYR A 201 6.94 -13.52 -5.60
N SER A 202 7.70 -13.90 -4.57
CA SER A 202 7.26 -14.83 -3.53
C SER A 202 7.92 -14.47 -2.21
N TYR A 203 7.10 -14.25 -1.19
CA TYR A 203 7.47 -14.04 0.21
C TYR A 203 6.94 -15.15 1.12
N ILE A 204 6.56 -16.29 0.54
CA ILE A 204 6.07 -17.49 1.24
C ILE A 204 7.04 -17.88 2.36
N LYS A 205 8.33 -18.04 2.02
CA LYS A 205 9.38 -18.37 3.01
C LYS A 205 9.56 -17.32 4.11
N THR A 206 9.31 -16.06 3.80
CA THR A 206 9.36 -14.98 4.79
C THR A 206 8.24 -15.13 5.81
N LEU A 207 7.02 -15.44 5.34
CA LEU A 207 5.88 -15.69 6.21
C LEU A 207 6.04 -16.97 7.03
N GLU A 208 6.58 -18.03 6.44
CA GLU A 208 6.86 -19.30 7.14
C GLU A 208 7.87 -19.14 8.29
N SER A 209 8.80 -18.19 8.20
CA SER A 209 9.93 -18.05 9.13
C SER A 209 9.84 -16.89 10.12
N THR A 210 8.85 -16.01 9.98
CA THR A 210 8.72 -14.83 10.85
C THR A 210 7.94 -15.13 12.13
N ASP A 211 8.33 -14.51 13.23
CA ASP A 211 7.57 -14.50 14.49
C ASP A 211 6.79 -13.16 14.68
N VAL A 212 6.92 -12.23 13.74
CA VAL A 212 6.16 -10.97 13.77
C VAL A 212 4.67 -11.26 13.61
N PRO A 213 3.79 -10.69 14.46
CA PRO A 213 2.34 -10.80 14.29
C PRO A 213 1.91 -10.20 12.94
N ILE A 214 1.15 -10.96 12.15
CA ILE A 214 0.66 -10.51 10.83
C ILE A 214 -0.85 -10.67 10.73
N LEU A 215 -1.53 -9.60 10.34
CA LEU A 215 -2.94 -9.61 9.95
C LEU A 215 -3.07 -9.44 8.44
N MET A 216 -3.80 -10.35 7.81
CA MET A 216 -4.30 -10.17 6.45
C MET A 216 -5.78 -9.81 6.50
N ILE A 217 -6.15 -8.62 6.04
CA ILE A 217 -7.54 -8.22 5.83
C ILE A 217 -7.93 -8.59 4.39
N LYS A 218 -8.76 -9.61 4.25
CA LYS A 218 -9.29 -10.09 2.98
C LYS A 218 -10.58 -9.37 2.63
N GLY A 219 -10.60 -8.65 1.52
CA GLY A 219 -11.85 -8.08 1.00
C GLY A 219 -12.68 -9.15 0.30
N GLY A 220 -13.89 -9.44 0.79
CA GLY A 220 -14.77 -10.47 0.20
C GLY A 220 -15.19 -10.17 -1.25
N LYS A 221 -15.06 -8.89 -1.70
CA LYS A 221 -15.36 -8.44 -3.06
C LYS A 221 -14.12 -8.12 -3.91
N ASP A 222 -12.92 -8.49 -3.44
CA ASP A 222 -11.66 -8.32 -4.20
C ASP A 222 -11.35 -9.57 -5.03
N ASP A 223 -12.15 -9.81 -6.08
CA ASP A 223 -12.05 -11.01 -6.90
C ASP A 223 -10.66 -11.17 -7.58
N GLU A 224 -9.98 -10.05 -7.87
CA GLU A 224 -8.65 -10.10 -8.52
C GLU A 224 -7.57 -10.62 -7.59
N ILE A 225 -7.61 -10.25 -6.32
CA ILE A 225 -6.66 -10.72 -5.32
C ILE A 225 -7.06 -12.11 -4.83
N ASN A 226 -8.35 -12.31 -4.51
CA ASN A 226 -8.83 -13.54 -3.89
C ASN A 226 -8.52 -14.80 -4.71
N LYS A 227 -8.56 -14.74 -6.05
CA LYS A 227 -8.19 -15.88 -6.93
C LYS A 227 -6.71 -16.28 -6.84
N ASN A 228 -5.85 -15.44 -6.26
CA ASN A 228 -4.41 -15.69 -6.13
C ASN A 228 -3.98 -15.90 -4.67
N LEU A 229 -4.91 -16.02 -3.71
CA LEU A 229 -4.59 -16.12 -2.29
C LEU A 229 -4.25 -17.55 -1.82
N GLY A 230 -4.48 -18.60 -2.63
CA GLY A 230 -4.39 -20.00 -2.18
C GLY A 230 -3.14 -20.30 -1.35
N SER A 231 -1.95 -20.17 -1.95
CA SER A 231 -0.66 -20.43 -1.27
C SER A 231 -0.41 -19.50 -0.06
N THR A 232 -0.96 -18.31 -0.09
CA THR A 232 -0.85 -17.36 1.03
C THR A 232 -1.72 -17.82 2.21
N LEU A 233 -2.98 -18.21 1.96
CA LEU A 233 -3.91 -18.64 3.01
C LEU A 233 -3.45 -19.93 3.68
N GLU A 234 -2.91 -20.88 2.92
CA GLU A 234 -2.34 -22.14 3.45
C GLU A 234 -1.33 -21.87 4.59
N ILE A 235 -0.46 -20.85 4.45
CA ILE A 235 0.51 -20.51 5.49
C ILE A 235 -0.16 -19.89 6.71
N PHE A 236 -1.20 -19.08 6.50
CA PHE A 236 -1.92 -18.44 7.59
C PHE A 236 -2.69 -19.45 8.46
N GLU A 237 -3.12 -20.57 7.88
CA GLU A 237 -3.82 -21.65 8.63
C GLU A 237 -2.87 -22.39 9.59
N ASP A 238 -1.58 -22.46 9.28
CA ASP A 238 -0.60 -23.29 10.00
C ASP A 238 0.15 -22.52 11.11
N ARG A 239 -0.10 -21.21 11.28
CA ARG A 239 0.71 -20.37 12.17
C ARG A 239 -0.12 -19.46 13.08
N GLU A 240 0.10 -19.57 14.39
CA GLU A 240 -0.65 -18.82 15.42
C GLU A 240 -0.40 -17.30 15.38
N ASN A 241 0.76 -16.86 14.87
CA ASN A 241 1.07 -15.43 14.73
C ASN A 241 0.55 -14.79 13.43
N LEU A 242 -0.14 -15.55 12.57
CA LEU A 242 -0.73 -15.09 11.33
C LEU A 242 -2.27 -15.18 11.43
N GLU A 243 -2.95 -14.04 11.28
CA GLU A 243 -4.40 -13.92 11.39
C GLU A 243 -5.02 -13.47 10.05
N VAL A 244 -6.14 -14.06 9.65
CA VAL A 244 -6.94 -13.60 8.50
C VAL A 244 -8.30 -13.13 8.98
N VAL A 245 -8.67 -11.90 8.62
CA VAL A 245 -10.03 -11.37 8.85
C VAL A 245 -10.65 -11.04 7.50
N GLU A 246 -11.83 -11.61 7.23
CA GLU A 246 -12.57 -11.31 6.01
C GLU A 246 -13.60 -10.20 6.24
N MET A 247 -13.48 -9.12 5.46
CA MET A 247 -14.49 -8.07 5.34
C MET A 247 -15.39 -8.39 4.14
N GLU A 248 -16.49 -9.13 4.38
CA GLU A 248 -17.36 -9.68 3.32
C GLU A 248 -17.86 -8.65 2.31
N ARG A 249 -18.09 -7.41 2.77
CA ARG A 249 -18.64 -6.32 1.97
C ARG A 249 -17.59 -5.39 1.39
N ALA A 250 -16.31 -5.57 1.71
CA ALA A 250 -15.21 -4.75 1.18
C ALA A 250 -14.54 -5.40 -0.03
N GLY A 251 -13.95 -4.57 -0.89
CA GLY A 251 -13.11 -4.97 -2.02
C GLY A 251 -11.64 -4.57 -1.80
N HIS A 252 -11.00 -4.15 -2.87
CA HIS A 252 -9.56 -3.84 -2.90
C HIS A 252 -9.13 -2.67 -2.00
N PHE A 253 -10.02 -1.70 -1.80
CA PHE A 253 -9.80 -0.52 -0.97
C PHE A 253 -10.65 -0.56 0.30
N ALA A 254 -10.57 -1.68 1.04
CA ALA A 254 -11.34 -1.93 2.25
C ALA A 254 -11.32 -0.75 3.24
N ASN A 255 -10.17 -0.08 3.37
CA ASN A 255 -9.96 1.09 4.22
C ASN A 255 -10.79 2.32 3.83
N LEU A 256 -11.24 2.43 2.58
CA LEU A 256 -12.11 3.49 2.09
C LEU A 256 -13.56 3.05 1.95
N GLU A 257 -13.78 1.80 1.60
CA GLU A 257 -15.10 1.23 1.32
C GLU A 257 -15.90 0.99 2.61
N ARG A 258 -15.21 0.55 3.65
CA ARG A 258 -15.77 0.22 4.97
C ARG A 258 -14.83 0.74 6.08
N SER A 259 -14.60 2.06 6.08
CA SER A 259 -13.55 2.68 6.90
C SER A 259 -13.67 2.39 8.38
N ASP A 260 -14.89 2.46 8.93
CA ASP A 260 -15.11 2.26 10.36
C ASP A 260 -14.80 0.80 10.76
N GLU A 261 -15.36 -0.18 10.03
CA GLU A 261 -15.11 -1.61 10.23
C GLU A 261 -13.60 -1.94 10.07
N PHE A 262 -12.95 -1.35 9.07
CA PHE A 262 -11.50 -1.49 8.87
C PHE A 262 -10.69 -0.96 10.05
N ASN A 263 -11.07 0.20 10.59
CA ASN A 263 -10.39 0.82 11.72
C ASN A 263 -10.54 -0.02 13.00
N GLU A 264 -11.75 -0.53 13.28
CA GLU A 264 -12.02 -1.41 14.42
C GLU A 264 -11.18 -2.69 14.35
N ILE A 265 -11.15 -3.36 13.20
CA ILE A 265 -10.32 -4.56 13.00
C ILE A 265 -8.84 -4.25 13.25
N LEU A 266 -8.36 -3.11 12.74
CA LEU A 266 -6.97 -2.70 12.88
C LEU A 266 -6.62 -2.40 14.34
N GLU A 267 -7.49 -1.68 15.04
CA GLU A 267 -7.32 -1.33 16.45
C GLU A 267 -7.32 -2.58 17.34
N ASP A 268 -8.26 -3.49 17.13
CA ASP A 268 -8.35 -4.76 17.87
C ASP A 268 -7.10 -5.64 17.69
N PHE A 269 -6.54 -5.63 16.49
CA PHE A 269 -5.31 -6.39 16.22
C PHE A 269 -4.07 -5.73 16.84
N ILE A 270 -3.90 -4.43 16.66
CA ILE A 270 -2.76 -3.67 17.21
C ILE A 270 -2.72 -3.78 18.75
N ALA A 271 -3.88 -3.72 19.41
CA ALA A 271 -3.97 -3.82 20.87
C ALA A 271 -3.50 -5.18 21.46
N LYS A 272 -3.34 -6.21 20.62
CA LYS A 272 -2.83 -7.53 21.01
C LYS A 272 -1.32 -7.67 20.81
N CYS A 273 -0.68 -6.75 20.09
CA CYS A 273 0.73 -6.79 19.69
C CYS A 273 1.59 -5.90 20.58
#